data_039e8168804e6b8c8c852fb178c242a7
#
_entry.id   039e8168804e6b8c8c852fb178c242a7
#
_cell.length_a   1.000
_cell.length_b   1.000
_cell.length_c   1.000
_cell.angle_alpha   90.00
_cell.angle_beta   90.00
_cell.angle_gamma   90.00
#
_symmetry.space_group_name_H-M   'P 1'
#
loop_
_entity.id
_entity.type
_entity.pdbx_description
1 polymer ?
#
loop_
_entity_poly.entity_id
_entity_poly.type
_entity_poly.pdbx_seq_one_letter_code
_entity_poly.pdbx_strand_id
1 'polypeptide(L)'
;VLLSSIGNRDPFADPETNEFGPVLSLLQARQFARVFLFCTGPDYVERAKTVERIASDEFGAGKFTFINLDLDSVVDYEEIYSRLDSVLSETLERAGYVADGVSVLLDPGTPQMQTCWFLLVRSGRLSATLLQGIPARFAGGAYKVREVELESDVLPHMESASLAMSSPAPLRDAVSDPQTHEW
;
A
#
# COMPACT_ATOMS: atom_id res chain seq x y z
N VAL A 1 -3.75 13.34 -2.30
CA VAL A 1 -2.46 12.71 -1.93
C VAL A 1 -2.31 11.39 -2.65
N LEU A 2 -1.12 11.07 -3.15
CA LEU A 2 -0.79 9.76 -3.71
C LEU A 2 0.12 9.00 -2.74
N LEU A 3 -0.21 7.75 -2.48
CA LEU A 3 0.65 6.75 -1.85
C LEU A 3 1.00 5.69 -2.89
N SER A 4 2.26 5.33 -3.03
CA SER A 4 2.69 4.29 -3.98
C SER A 4 3.98 3.62 -3.53
N SER A 5 4.09 2.33 -3.72
CA SER A 5 5.39 1.67 -3.70
C SER A 5 6.20 2.08 -4.93
N ILE A 6 7.52 1.91 -4.87
CA ILE A 6 8.40 1.94 -6.05
C ILE A 6 8.76 0.51 -6.42
N GLY A 7 8.59 0.19 -7.69
CA GLY A 7 8.87 -1.15 -8.23
C GLY A 7 10.02 -1.19 -9.22
N ASN A 8 10.34 -2.40 -9.70
CA ASN A 8 11.41 -2.61 -10.68
C ASN A 8 11.13 -1.95 -12.03
N ARG A 9 9.86 -1.63 -12.33
CA ARG A 9 9.43 -0.98 -13.56
C ARG A 9 9.40 0.55 -13.46
N ASP A 10 9.82 1.13 -12.34
CA ASP A 10 9.98 2.56 -12.16
C ASP A 10 11.45 2.94 -12.26
N PRO A 11 11.79 4.10 -12.82
CA PRO A 11 10.92 5.07 -13.49
C PRO A 11 10.43 4.65 -14.88
N PHE A 12 11.08 3.68 -15.51
CA PHE A 12 10.77 3.24 -16.89
C PHE A 12 10.39 1.75 -16.88
N ALA A 13 9.25 1.45 -17.52
CA ALA A 13 8.80 0.08 -17.73
C ALA A 13 9.66 -0.65 -18.78
N ASP A 14 10.18 0.09 -19.75
CA ASP A 14 11.15 -0.32 -20.73
C ASP A 14 12.21 0.78 -20.89
N PRO A 15 13.44 0.56 -20.39
CA PRO A 15 14.52 1.54 -20.50
C PRO A 15 14.97 1.82 -21.94
N GLU A 16 14.78 0.88 -22.88
CA GLU A 16 15.20 1.05 -24.29
C GLU A 16 14.27 2.02 -25.03
N THR A 17 12.99 1.96 -24.72
CA THR A 17 11.97 2.83 -25.36
C THR A 17 11.64 4.06 -24.52
N ASN A 18 12.16 4.18 -23.29
CA ASN A 18 11.79 5.18 -22.30
C ASN A 18 10.27 5.16 -21.98
N GLU A 19 9.61 4.01 -22.11
CA GLU A 19 8.22 3.87 -21.69
C GLU A 19 8.14 4.08 -20.16
N PHE A 20 7.34 5.04 -19.74
CA PHE A 20 7.18 5.36 -18.32
C PHE A 20 6.67 4.16 -17.53
N GLY A 21 7.24 3.98 -16.36
CA GLY A 21 6.78 3.03 -15.35
C GLY A 21 5.43 3.45 -14.74
N PRO A 22 4.85 2.59 -13.90
CA PRO A 22 3.51 2.82 -13.36
C PRO A 22 3.34 4.16 -12.66
N VAL A 23 4.32 4.56 -11.83
CA VAL A 23 4.24 5.82 -11.07
C VAL A 23 4.27 7.04 -11.98
N LEU A 24 5.22 7.11 -12.92
CA LEU A 24 5.30 8.23 -13.86
C LEU A 24 4.08 8.30 -14.79
N SER A 25 3.60 7.15 -15.27
CA SER A 25 2.39 7.10 -16.11
C SER A 25 1.16 7.63 -15.37
N LEU A 26 1.02 7.34 -14.07
CA LEU A 26 -0.05 7.90 -13.26
C LEU A 26 0.12 9.42 -13.07
N LEU A 27 1.34 9.89 -12.74
CA LEU A 27 1.62 11.31 -12.50
C LEU A 27 1.47 12.16 -13.76
N GLN A 28 1.70 11.58 -14.94
CA GLN A 28 1.39 12.21 -16.22
C GLN A 28 -0.13 12.36 -16.43
N ALA A 29 -0.91 11.35 -16.00
CA ALA A 29 -2.35 11.31 -16.21
C ALA A 29 -3.16 12.07 -15.16
N ARG A 30 -2.65 12.18 -13.92
CA ARG A 30 -3.34 12.82 -12.78
C ARG A 30 -2.39 13.66 -11.93
N GLN A 31 -2.88 14.80 -11.47
CA GLN A 31 -2.16 15.71 -10.57
C GLN A 31 -2.40 15.34 -9.10
N PHE A 32 -1.33 15.36 -8.30
CA PHE A 32 -1.39 15.15 -6.85
C PHE A 32 -0.58 16.25 -6.14
N ALA A 33 -1.14 16.86 -5.12
CA ALA A 33 -0.47 17.91 -4.33
C ALA A 33 0.72 17.35 -3.54
N ARG A 34 0.65 16.08 -3.15
CA ARG A 34 1.73 15.35 -2.47
C ARG A 34 1.80 13.90 -2.93
N VAL A 35 3.02 13.38 -2.99
CA VAL A 35 3.33 12.02 -3.40
C VAL A 35 4.23 11.39 -2.36
N PHE A 36 3.80 10.29 -1.76
CA PHE A 36 4.59 9.48 -0.84
C PHE A 36 5.01 8.20 -1.55
N LEU A 37 6.33 8.01 -1.67
CA LEU A 37 6.91 6.84 -2.35
C LEU A 37 7.56 5.92 -1.31
N PHE A 38 7.04 4.71 -1.23
CA PHE A 38 7.49 3.67 -0.30
C PHE A 38 8.56 2.82 -0.97
N CYS A 39 9.75 2.83 -0.41
CA CYS A 39 10.95 2.19 -0.94
C CYS A 39 11.37 1.02 -0.04
N THR A 40 11.88 -0.06 -0.62
CA THR A 40 12.32 -1.27 0.10
C THR A 40 13.83 -1.43 0.14
N GLY A 41 14.57 -0.36 -0.12
CA GLY A 41 16.02 -0.34 -0.08
C GLY A 41 16.63 0.84 -0.82
N PRO A 42 17.96 1.01 -0.74
CA PRO A 42 18.66 2.16 -1.33
C PRO A 42 18.43 2.33 -2.83
N ASP A 43 18.44 1.25 -3.59
CA ASP A 43 18.23 1.29 -5.04
C ASP A 43 16.85 1.81 -5.40
N TYR A 44 15.82 1.48 -4.60
CA TYR A 44 14.48 1.98 -4.81
C TYR A 44 14.33 3.45 -4.40
N VAL A 45 15.12 3.93 -3.43
CA VAL A 45 15.19 5.36 -3.11
C VAL A 45 15.78 6.14 -4.29
N GLU A 46 16.83 5.66 -4.94
CA GLU A 46 17.40 6.31 -6.13
C GLU A 46 16.42 6.31 -7.32
N ARG A 47 15.66 5.24 -7.51
CA ARG A 47 14.55 5.20 -8.49
C ARG A 47 13.48 6.23 -8.15
N ALA A 48 13.09 6.35 -6.88
CA ALA A 48 12.12 7.32 -6.41
C ALA A 48 12.57 8.77 -6.67
N LYS A 49 13.84 9.09 -6.43
CA LYS A 49 14.44 10.41 -6.76
C LYS A 49 14.38 10.69 -8.26
N THR A 50 14.61 9.66 -9.08
CA THR A 50 14.53 9.82 -10.53
C THR A 50 13.08 10.07 -10.97
N VAL A 51 12.10 9.37 -10.36
CA VAL A 51 10.68 9.63 -10.57
C VAL A 51 10.31 11.06 -10.18
N GLU A 52 10.74 11.53 -8.98
CA GLU A 52 10.51 12.90 -8.55
C GLU A 52 11.04 13.92 -9.54
N ARG A 53 12.30 13.78 -9.97
CA ARG A 53 12.92 14.70 -10.91
C ARG A 53 12.13 14.79 -12.22
N ILE A 54 11.82 13.66 -12.84
CA ILE A 54 11.08 13.63 -14.11
C ILE A 54 9.67 14.20 -13.92
N ALA A 55 8.97 13.79 -12.87
CA ALA A 55 7.60 14.24 -12.61
C ALA A 55 7.53 15.74 -12.31
N SER A 56 8.51 16.29 -11.62
CA SER A 56 8.59 17.73 -11.32
C SER A 56 8.92 18.54 -12.56
N ASP A 57 9.89 18.08 -13.36
CA ASP A 57 10.37 18.79 -14.55
C ASP A 57 9.35 18.77 -15.70
N GLU A 58 8.69 17.61 -15.92
CA GLU A 58 7.83 17.41 -17.08
C GLU A 58 6.33 17.62 -16.79
N PHE A 59 5.89 17.32 -15.57
CA PHE A 59 4.46 17.31 -15.23
C PHE A 59 4.07 18.35 -14.17
N GLY A 60 5.05 19.04 -13.57
CA GLY A 60 4.79 19.97 -12.48
C GLY A 60 4.19 19.27 -11.25
N ALA A 61 4.60 18.03 -10.99
CA ALA A 61 4.09 17.24 -9.88
C ALA A 61 4.37 17.92 -8.53
N GLY A 62 3.52 17.64 -7.54
CA GLY A 62 3.58 18.22 -6.19
C GLY A 62 4.80 17.77 -5.39
N LYS A 63 4.74 17.96 -4.06
CA LYS A 63 5.84 17.61 -3.17
C LYS A 63 5.97 16.11 -2.98
N PHE A 64 7.20 15.60 -3.04
CA PHE A 64 7.53 14.21 -2.80
C PHE A 64 8.04 13.98 -1.38
N THR A 65 7.78 12.80 -0.85
CA THR A 65 8.35 12.28 0.39
C THR A 65 8.69 10.81 0.17
N PHE A 66 9.94 10.44 0.47
CA PHE A 66 10.41 9.05 0.37
C PHE A 66 10.37 8.40 1.74
N ILE A 67 9.83 7.20 1.79
CA ILE A 67 9.67 6.43 3.01
C ILE A 67 10.38 5.09 2.81
N ASN A 68 11.43 4.83 3.57
CA ASN A 68 12.07 3.53 3.57
C ASN A 68 11.30 2.59 4.49
N LEU A 69 10.82 1.48 3.97
CA LEU A 69 10.08 0.49 4.75
C LEU A 69 11.00 -0.35 5.65
N ASP A 70 12.29 -0.45 5.29
CA ASP A 70 13.26 -1.23 6.07
C ASP A 70 12.78 -2.64 6.38
N LEU A 71 12.53 -3.40 5.30
CA LEU A 71 12.04 -4.77 5.33
C LEU A 71 13.20 -5.76 5.22
N ASP A 72 13.16 -6.81 6.03
CA ASP A 72 14.05 -7.98 5.87
C ASP A 72 13.63 -8.82 4.66
N SER A 73 12.33 -8.89 4.37
CA SER A 73 11.77 -9.64 3.26
C SER A 73 10.66 -8.88 2.52
N VAL A 74 10.85 -8.67 1.22
CA VAL A 74 9.85 -8.04 0.34
C VAL A 74 8.75 -9.01 -0.16
N VAL A 75 8.75 -10.25 0.36
CA VAL A 75 7.77 -11.28 0.04
C VAL A 75 7.07 -11.85 1.28
N ASP A 76 7.40 -11.36 2.48
CA ASP A 76 6.72 -11.71 3.71
C ASP A 76 5.51 -10.80 3.93
N TYR A 77 4.31 -11.39 3.93
CA TYR A 77 3.05 -10.65 4.07
C TYR A 77 2.90 -9.98 5.43
N GLU A 78 3.27 -10.67 6.52
CA GLU A 78 3.09 -10.17 7.88
C GLU A 78 4.01 -8.99 8.15
N GLU A 79 5.26 -9.10 7.72
CA GLU A 79 6.26 -8.05 7.85
C GLU A 79 5.84 -6.81 7.03
N ILE A 80 5.51 -7.00 5.74
CA ILE A 80 5.10 -5.91 4.85
C ILE A 80 3.85 -5.20 5.41
N TYR A 81 2.83 -5.96 5.80
CA TYR A 81 1.58 -5.39 6.30
C TYR A 81 1.81 -4.59 7.58
N SER A 82 2.51 -5.18 8.56
CA SER A 82 2.78 -4.53 9.85
C SER A 82 3.61 -3.26 9.67
N ARG A 83 4.60 -3.30 8.78
CA ARG A 83 5.46 -2.14 8.52
C ARG A 83 4.71 -1.02 7.80
N LEU A 84 3.91 -1.34 6.78
CA LEU A 84 3.06 -0.37 6.11
C LEU A 84 2.07 0.27 7.08
N ASP A 85 1.36 -0.52 7.88
CA ASP A 85 0.38 -0.02 8.86
C ASP A 85 1.00 0.95 9.87
N SER A 86 2.15 0.59 10.43
CA SER A 86 2.89 1.43 11.38
C SER A 86 3.33 2.76 10.76
N VAL A 87 3.98 2.70 9.60
CA VAL A 87 4.53 3.88 8.94
C VAL A 87 3.43 4.80 8.41
N LEU A 88 2.31 4.24 7.93
CA LEU A 88 1.17 5.03 7.46
C LEU A 88 0.53 5.83 8.59
N SER A 89 0.32 5.20 9.75
CA SER A 89 -0.24 5.89 10.91
C SER A 89 0.63 7.09 11.30
N GLU A 90 1.95 6.92 11.42
CA GLU A 90 2.87 8.02 11.72
C GLU A 90 2.91 9.10 10.63
N THR A 91 2.92 8.68 9.36
CA THR A 91 3.12 9.60 8.23
C THR A 91 1.89 10.46 7.99
N LEU A 92 0.69 9.87 7.99
CA LEU A 92 -0.54 10.60 7.72
C LEU A 92 -0.93 11.50 8.89
N GLU A 93 -0.72 11.05 10.13
CA GLU A 93 -0.95 11.89 11.32
C GLU A 93 -0.04 13.11 11.36
N ARG A 94 1.27 12.92 11.14
CA ARG A 94 2.23 14.04 11.11
C ARG A 94 1.97 15.02 9.97
N ALA A 95 1.44 14.53 8.87
CA ALA A 95 1.12 15.37 7.71
C ALA A 95 -0.22 16.09 7.85
N GLY A 96 -1.01 15.80 8.90
CA GLY A 96 -2.33 16.42 9.13
C GLY A 96 -3.36 16.03 8.08
N TYR A 97 -3.21 14.87 7.45
CA TYR A 97 -4.16 14.40 6.45
C TYR A 97 -5.36 13.73 7.13
N VAL A 98 -6.52 14.32 6.91
CA VAL A 98 -7.81 13.69 7.15
C VAL A 98 -8.09 12.74 5.97
N ALA A 99 -8.87 11.72 6.20
CA ALA A 99 -9.12 10.59 5.28
C ALA A 99 -9.56 10.95 3.84
N ASP A 100 -9.99 12.17 3.59
CA ASP A 100 -10.48 12.59 2.28
C ASP A 100 -9.34 12.95 1.32
N GLY A 101 -9.32 12.32 0.15
CA GLY A 101 -8.40 12.66 -0.94
C GLY A 101 -7.08 11.87 -0.96
N VAL A 102 -7.01 10.74 -0.26
CA VAL A 102 -5.88 9.80 -0.35
C VAL A 102 -6.16 8.78 -1.45
N SER A 103 -5.18 8.55 -2.31
CA SER A 103 -5.22 7.51 -3.34
C SER A 103 -4.00 6.60 -3.21
N VAL A 104 -4.17 5.31 -3.46
CA VAL A 104 -3.09 4.31 -3.49
C VAL A 104 -2.97 3.74 -4.90
N LEU A 105 -1.78 3.80 -5.49
CA LEU A 105 -1.50 3.10 -6.74
C LEU A 105 -1.07 1.66 -6.42
N LEU A 106 -1.80 0.68 -6.97
CA LEU A 106 -1.58 -0.74 -6.69
C LEU A 106 -0.48 -1.38 -7.54
N ASP A 107 -0.21 -0.86 -8.74
CA ASP A 107 0.61 -1.56 -9.73
C ASP A 107 2.09 -1.76 -9.37
N PRO A 108 2.78 -0.84 -8.66
CA PRO A 108 4.19 -1.01 -8.32
C PRO A 108 4.42 -1.94 -7.12
N GLY A 109 5.64 -2.47 -7.05
CA GLY A 109 6.08 -3.35 -5.97
C GLY A 109 5.85 -4.84 -6.26
N THR A 110 6.11 -5.67 -5.27
CA THR A 110 5.87 -7.11 -5.35
C THR A 110 4.37 -7.42 -5.26
N PRO A 111 3.91 -8.59 -5.72
CA PRO A 111 2.51 -9.00 -5.53
C PRO A 111 2.07 -8.97 -4.08
N GLN A 112 2.97 -9.27 -3.14
CA GLN A 112 2.71 -9.20 -1.71
C GLN A 112 2.46 -7.77 -1.25
N MET A 113 3.27 -6.81 -1.69
CA MET A 113 3.05 -5.39 -1.38
C MET A 113 1.72 -4.88 -1.94
N GLN A 114 1.40 -5.24 -3.18
CA GLN A 114 0.12 -4.89 -3.81
C GLN A 114 -1.06 -5.44 -3.00
N THR A 115 -0.95 -6.70 -2.56
CA THR A 115 -1.97 -7.34 -1.69
C THR A 115 -2.08 -6.63 -0.34
N CYS A 116 -0.97 -6.28 0.30
CA CYS A 116 -0.99 -5.56 1.59
C CYS A 116 -1.65 -4.18 1.46
N TRP A 117 -1.37 -3.42 0.39
CA TRP A 117 -2.07 -2.18 0.10
C TRP A 117 -3.58 -2.38 -0.05
N PHE A 118 -3.98 -3.39 -0.82
CA PHE A 118 -5.39 -3.74 -0.99
C PHE A 118 -6.06 -4.08 0.35
N LEU A 119 -5.40 -4.91 1.18
CA LEU A 119 -5.92 -5.31 2.49
C LEU A 119 -6.05 -4.12 3.46
N LEU A 120 -5.08 -3.21 3.50
CA LEU A 120 -5.14 -2.00 4.35
C LEU A 120 -6.35 -1.13 4.01
N VAL A 121 -6.63 -0.94 2.72
CA VAL A 121 -7.79 -0.15 2.29
C VAL A 121 -9.08 -0.93 2.48
N ARG A 122 -9.11 -2.22 2.09
CA ARG A 122 -10.32 -3.04 2.18
C ARG A 122 -10.77 -3.30 3.61
N SER A 123 -9.84 -3.41 4.56
CA SER A 123 -10.15 -3.56 5.98
C SER A 123 -10.56 -2.26 6.69
N GLY A 124 -10.50 -1.13 6.00
CA GLY A 124 -10.78 0.19 6.58
C GLY A 124 -9.66 0.75 7.46
N ARG A 125 -8.49 0.09 7.52
CA ARG A 125 -7.30 0.62 8.23
C ARG A 125 -6.76 1.87 7.55
N LEU A 126 -6.87 1.95 6.23
CA LEU A 126 -6.53 3.11 5.43
C LEU A 126 -7.75 3.54 4.62
N SER A 127 -8.27 4.75 4.86
CA SER A 127 -9.30 5.34 4.02
C SER A 127 -8.66 5.94 2.78
N ALA A 128 -8.78 5.27 1.64
CA ALA A 128 -8.18 5.69 0.38
C ALA A 128 -8.91 5.10 -0.83
N THR A 129 -8.79 5.78 -1.97
CA THR A 129 -9.20 5.25 -3.28
C THR A 129 -8.08 4.42 -3.86
N LEU A 130 -8.36 3.17 -4.22
CA LEU A 130 -7.40 2.32 -4.92
C LEU A 130 -7.38 2.63 -6.40
N LEU A 131 -6.19 2.87 -6.96
CA LEU A 131 -5.96 3.14 -8.37
C LEU A 131 -5.23 1.98 -9.02
N GLN A 132 -5.67 1.61 -10.21
CA GLN A 132 -5.02 0.64 -11.07
C GLN A 132 -4.69 1.28 -12.42
N GLY A 133 -3.44 1.17 -12.85
CA GLY A 133 -3.01 1.57 -14.18
C GLY A 133 -3.27 0.49 -15.21
N ILE A 134 -3.73 0.89 -16.38
CA ILE A 134 -3.89 0.01 -17.54
C ILE A 134 -2.91 0.48 -18.59
N PRO A 135 -1.83 -0.28 -18.85
CA PRO A 135 -0.85 0.07 -19.89
C PRO A 135 -1.48 0.28 -21.25
N ALA A 136 -0.89 1.17 -22.05
CA ALA A 136 -1.40 1.56 -23.37
C ALA A 136 -1.72 0.37 -24.29
N ARG A 137 -0.87 -0.68 -24.25
CA ARG A 137 -1.06 -1.92 -25.03
C ARG A 137 -2.37 -2.66 -24.73
N PHE A 138 -2.94 -2.47 -23.53
CA PHE A 138 -4.21 -3.09 -23.10
C PHE A 138 -5.38 -2.10 -23.09
N ALA A 139 -5.11 -0.82 -23.31
CA ALA A 139 -6.08 0.27 -23.18
C ALA A 139 -6.42 1.00 -24.48
N GLY A 140 -6.02 0.41 -25.63
CA GLY A 140 -6.28 0.99 -26.95
C GLY A 140 -5.33 2.13 -27.35
N GLY A 141 -4.07 2.07 -26.89
CA GLY A 141 -3.00 2.97 -27.33
C GLY A 141 -2.67 4.13 -26.39
N ALA A 142 -3.40 4.30 -25.29
CA ALA A 142 -3.08 5.30 -24.25
C ALA A 142 -3.18 4.69 -22.85
N TYR A 143 -2.31 5.11 -21.95
CA TYR A 143 -2.40 4.71 -20.52
C TYR A 143 -3.71 5.20 -19.91
N LYS A 144 -4.38 4.32 -19.21
CA LYS A 144 -5.62 4.64 -18.49
C LYS A 144 -5.48 4.34 -17.00
N VAL A 145 -6.19 5.10 -16.19
CA VAL A 145 -6.31 4.89 -14.74
C VAL A 145 -7.73 4.47 -14.42
N ARG A 146 -7.88 3.41 -13.67
CA ARG A 146 -9.16 2.93 -13.16
C ARG A 146 -9.16 2.96 -11.64
N GLU A 147 -10.26 3.38 -11.05
CA GLU A 147 -10.53 3.20 -9.64
C GLU A 147 -11.07 1.79 -9.39
N VAL A 148 -10.57 1.15 -8.34
CA VAL A 148 -11.04 -0.19 -7.95
C VAL A 148 -12.22 -0.02 -7.00
N GLU A 149 -13.40 -0.43 -7.48
CA GLU A 149 -14.64 -0.37 -6.69
C GLU A 149 -14.63 -1.48 -5.64
N LEU A 150 -14.45 -1.10 -4.37
CA LEU A 150 -14.43 -2.04 -3.24
C LEU A 150 -15.84 -2.43 -2.76
N GLU A 151 -16.83 -1.58 -2.99
CA GLU A 151 -18.24 -1.77 -2.62
C GLU A 151 -19.02 -2.58 -3.68
N SER A 152 -18.34 -3.09 -4.68
CA SER A 152 -18.95 -3.88 -5.75
C SER A 152 -19.53 -5.21 -5.19
N ASP A 153 -20.75 -5.57 -5.60
CA ASP A 153 -21.41 -6.84 -5.26
C ASP A 153 -20.61 -8.09 -5.72
N VAL A 154 -19.61 -7.89 -6.59
CA VAL A 154 -18.73 -8.94 -7.11
C VAL A 154 -17.60 -9.27 -6.12
N LEU A 155 -17.22 -8.33 -5.25
CA LEU A 155 -16.16 -8.55 -4.26
C LEU A 155 -16.77 -9.07 -2.95
N PRO A 156 -16.12 -10.07 -2.29
CA PRO A 156 -16.58 -10.55 -0.99
C PRO A 156 -16.68 -9.42 0.02
N HIS A 157 -17.79 -9.33 0.74
CA HIS A 157 -17.89 -8.44 1.88
C HIS A 157 -16.93 -8.93 2.97
N MET A 158 -15.99 -8.08 3.36
CA MET A 158 -15.19 -8.29 4.56
C MET A 158 -15.86 -7.49 5.68
N GLU A 159 -16.45 -8.19 6.66
CA GLU A 159 -16.86 -7.53 7.88
C GLU A 159 -15.61 -6.92 8.53
N SER A 160 -15.65 -5.61 8.80
CA SER A 160 -14.60 -4.98 9.60
C SER A 160 -14.60 -5.71 10.93
N ALA A 161 -13.58 -6.52 11.19
CA ALA A 161 -13.37 -7.09 12.51
C ALA A 161 -13.14 -5.90 13.46
N SER A 162 -14.21 -5.39 14.02
CA SER A 162 -14.13 -4.58 15.22
C SER A 162 -13.33 -5.42 16.19
N LEU A 163 -12.11 -5.03 16.51
CA LEU A 163 -11.34 -5.58 17.60
C LEU A 163 -12.09 -5.26 18.89
N ALA A 164 -13.19 -5.98 19.12
CA ALA A 164 -13.64 -6.21 20.44
C ALA A 164 -12.50 -6.97 21.11
N MET A 165 -11.70 -6.25 21.89
CA MET A 165 -10.78 -6.85 22.83
C MET A 165 -11.61 -7.72 23.76
N SER A 166 -11.82 -8.98 23.37
CA SER A 166 -12.29 -10.00 24.28
C SER A 166 -11.14 -10.20 25.28
N SER A 167 -11.31 -9.64 26.45
CA SER A 167 -10.49 -9.99 27.61
C SER A 167 -10.35 -11.50 27.63
N PRO A 168 -9.13 -12.05 27.78
CA PRO A 168 -8.96 -13.48 27.95
C PRO A 168 -9.81 -13.92 29.13
N ALA A 169 -10.67 -14.91 28.89
CA ALA A 169 -11.46 -15.51 29.96
C ALA A 169 -10.48 -16.01 31.02
N PRO A 170 -10.75 -15.78 32.33
CA PRO A 170 -9.89 -16.27 33.38
C PRO A 170 -9.81 -17.80 33.27
N LEU A 171 -8.57 -18.31 33.23
CA LEU A 171 -8.29 -19.74 33.35
C LEU A 171 -9.01 -20.24 34.60
N ARG A 172 -10.01 -21.10 34.40
CA ARG A 172 -10.58 -21.85 35.50
C ARG A 172 -9.48 -22.80 36.01
N ASP A 173 -9.04 -22.55 37.23
CA ASP A 173 -8.20 -23.49 37.95
C ASP A 173 -8.92 -24.84 37.97
N ALA A 174 -8.32 -25.83 37.33
CA ALA A 174 -8.73 -27.21 37.47
C ALA A 174 -8.36 -27.63 38.89
N VAL A 175 -9.31 -27.54 39.82
CA VAL A 175 -9.20 -28.15 41.12
C VAL A 175 -9.10 -29.65 40.89
N SER A 176 -7.90 -30.18 41.10
CA SER A 176 -7.65 -31.62 41.21
C SER A 176 -8.30 -32.10 42.50
N ASP A 177 -9.36 -32.90 42.34
CA ASP A 177 -10.01 -33.64 43.39
C ASP A 177 -9.13 -34.87 43.75
N PRO A 178 -8.64 -35.03 44.98
CA PRO A 178 -7.91 -36.22 45.38
C PRO A 178 -8.92 -37.30 45.82
N GLN A 179 -9.34 -38.15 44.89
CA GLN A 179 -10.03 -39.38 45.30
C GLN A 179 -9.01 -40.43 45.75
N THR A 180 -8.96 -40.60 47.04
CA THR A 180 -8.56 -41.78 47.78
C THR A 180 -9.19 -43.05 47.18
N HIS A 181 -8.38 -44.02 46.83
CA HIS A 181 -8.77 -45.42 46.81
C HIS A 181 -7.85 -46.23 47.69
N GLU A 182 -8.40 -46.52 48.86
CA GLU A 182 -8.04 -47.73 49.60
C GLU A 182 -8.45 -48.97 48.81
N TRP A 183 -7.61 -49.94 48.67
CA TRP A 183 -7.59 -51.38 48.86
C TRP A 183 -6.28 -52.01 48.42
#